data_9e2165872fa4b68b51c764ed9cf3df3b
#
_entry.id   9e2165872fa4b68b51c764ed9cf3df3b
#
_cell.length_a   1.000
_cell.length_b   1.000
_cell.length_c   1.000
_cell.angle_alpha   90.00
_cell.angle_beta   90.00
_cell.angle_gamma   90.00
#
_symmetry.space_group_name_H-M   'P 1'
#
loop_
_entity.id
_entity.type
_entity.pdbx_description
1 polymer ?
#
loop_
_entity_poly.entity_id
_entity_poly.type
_entity_poly.pdbx_seq_one_letter_code
_entity_poly.pdbx_strand_id
1 'polypeptide(L)'
;MTTINAQKLKRLDVVVKYFYPVTAGIETNIMNVYAYLQEQGFDVRIHASMDTPEERNILPQNETINGLKIYRYPWRWYGFFPNVRWGETDAFCLHNFNVFPHFFFLATALFRKFFGIRHPKIFLIPHGGFTPGWETFPPSIRLVKKFYHKTLGAFLINRAVDALRSVSEWESQETIRYGVRKNLVTTIPNGLDGDAYRQDIEEKIDKNIRQIADENAPYIIQIGRIHPIKNQLTAIKALKYAPKQINFLIAGPVTDPEYKKLLDKTIEQLGLQKRVRFIGVVSGIDKYYLLRKSLANVHMAIWESYCNAVHESMSQGCVCVVSKDTALEELVKDGINGFCIESYDDKAVAEKIRFLLDNQYSETIQKIRQNNLSFAQGHSWTEIAKKVEILYGNQILLV
;
A
#
# COMPACT_ATOMS: atom_id res chain seq x y z
N MET A 1 38.92 28.11 -17.27
CA MET A 1 37.99 27.01 -17.65
C MET A 1 37.94 26.03 -16.49
N THR A 2 37.00 26.20 -15.60
CA THR A 2 36.78 25.33 -14.44
C THR A 2 36.06 24.10 -14.96
N THR A 3 36.74 22.94 -14.97
CA THR A 3 36.16 21.64 -15.24
C THR A 3 35.04 21.39 -14.22
N ILE A 4 33.79 21.45 -14.68
CA ILE A 4 32.65 20.97 -13.95
C ILE A 4 32.88 19.46 -13.77
N ASN A 5 33.30 19.05 -12.57
CA ASN A 5 33.32 17.63 -12.18
C ASN A 5 31.89 17.13 -12.37
N ALA A 6 31.64 16.34 -13.41
CA ALA A 6 30.39 15.63 -13.59
C ALA A 6 30.17 14.76 -12.37
N GLN A 7 29.36 15.21 -11.44
CA GLN A 7 29.01 14.45 -10.24
C GLN A 7 28.43 13.12 -10.72
N LYS A 8 29.12 12.02 -10.45
CA LYS A 8 28.72 10.70 -10.92
C LYS A 8 27.29 10.41 -10.43
N LEU A 9 26.36 10.19 -11.35
CA LEU A 9 24.98 9.84 -11.05
C LEU A 9 24.97 8.66 -10.06
N LYS A 10 24.27 8.83 -8.93
CA LYS A 10 24.12 7.78 -7.94
C LYS A 10 23.17 6.71 -8.47
N ARG A 11 23.62 5.47 -8.52
CA ARG A 11 22.86 4.35 -9.06
C ARG A 11 22.07 3.63 -7.96
N LEU A 12 20.74 3.57 -8.15
CA LEU A 12 19.81 2.83 -7.29
C LEU A 12 19.25 1.62 -8.06
N ASP A 13 19.51 0.42 -7.56
CA ASP A 13 18.93 -0.82 -8.07
C ASP A 13 17.78 -1.24 -7.13
N VAL A 14 16.55 -1.08 -7.60
CA VAL A 14 15.30 -1.35 -6.86
C VAL A 14 14.85 -2.77 -7.12
N VAL A 15 14.62 -3.57 -6.09
CA VAL A 15 14.24 -4.98 -6.20
C VAL A 15 12.83 -5.19 -5.65
N VAL A 16 11.94 -5.72 -6.49
CA VAL A 16 10.54 -6.01 -6.13
C VAL A 16 10.05 -7.24 -6.87
N LYS A 17 9.07 -7.96 -6.31
CA LYS A 17 8.54 -9.15 -7.00
C LYS A 17 7.72 -8.78 -8.23
N TYR A 18 6.72 -7.95 -8.07
CA TYR A 18 5.85 -7.49 -9.16
C TYR A 18 6.07 -6.01 -9.43
N PHE A 19 5.91 -5.61 -10.68
CA PHE A 19 5.90 -4.22 -11.10
C PHE A 19 4.97 -4.06 -12.30
N TYR A 20 4.71 -2.83 -12.74
CA TYR A 20 3.82 -2.56 -13.87
C TYR A 20 3.94 -3.60 -15.00
N PRO A 21 2.81 -4.04 -15.61
CA PRO A 21 1.45 -3.51 -15.52
C PRO A 21 0.68 -3.91 -14.24
N VAL A 22 1.26 -4.72 -13.36
CA VAL A 22 0.66 -5.01 -12.04
C VAL A 22 0.65 -3.72 -11.22
N THR A 23 -0.52 -3.30 -10.76
CA THR A 23 -0.72 -2.07 -10.00
C THR A 23 -1.39 -2.34 -8.67
N ALA A 24 -0.65 -2.11 -7.58
CA ALA A 24 -1.14 -2.13 -6.21
C ALA A 24 -0.36 -1.10 -5.38
N GLY A 25 -0.51 -1.09 -4.06
CA GLY A 25 0.10 -0.09 -3.19
C GLY A 25 1.63 -0.03 -3.27
N ILE A 26 2.30 -1.18 -3.44
CA ILE A 26 3.77 -1.28 -3.52
C ILE A 26 4.25 -0.69 -4.85
N GLU A 27 3.65 -1.10 -5.96
CA GLU A 27 4.02 -0.66 -7.31
C GLU A 27 3.76 0.84 -7.48
N THR A 28 2.66 1.35 -6.93
CA THR A 28 2.36 2.79 -6.89
C THR A 28 3.41 3.56 -6.08
N ASN A 29 3.83 3.05 -4.91
CA ASN A 29 4.90 3.64 -4.12
C ASN A 29 6.21 3.70 -4.91
N ILE A 30 6.62 2.58 -5.52
CA ILE A 30 7.85 2.50 -6.31
C ILE A 30 7.79 3.47 -7.48
N MET A 31 6.72 3.46 -8.26
CA MET A 31 6.59 4.34 -9.42
C MET A 31 6.78 5.80 -9.03
N ASN A 32 6.04 6.28 -8.03
CA ASN A 32 6.06 7.71 -7.69
C ASN A 32 7.38 8.14 -7.01
N VAL A 33 7.88 7.34 -6.07
CA VAL A 33 9.13 7.69 -5.36
C VAL A 33 10.32 7.65 -6.29
N TYR A 34 10.47 6.61 -7.08
CA TYR A 34 11.68 6.43 -7.89
C TYR A 34 11.66 7.22 -9.21
N ALA A 35 10.48 7.54 -9.76
CA ALA A 35 10.39 8.51 -10.85
C ALA A 35 10.88 9.89 -10.39
N TYR A 36 10.43 10.35 -9.21
CA TYR A 36 10.93 11.59 -8.62
C TYR A 36 12.45 11.54 -8.40
N LEU A 37 13.00 10.46 -7.81
CA LEU A 37 14.45 10.35 -7.60
C LEU A 37 15.23 10.38 -8.92
N GLN A 38 14.70 9.78 -9.97
CA GLN A 38 15.32 9.86 -11.30
C GLN A 38 15.32 11.29 -11.85
N GLU A 39 14.25 12.04 -11.66
CA GLU A 39 14.19 13.48 -12.00
C GLU A 39 15.21 14.30 -11.19
N GLN A 40 15.53 13.90 -9.95
CA GLN A 40 16.58 14.50 -9.14
C GLN A 40 17.99 14.03 -9.51
N GLY A 41 18.15 13.28 -10.60
CA GLY A 41 19.45 12.88 -11.14
C GLY A 41 20.04 11.59 -10.59
N PHE A 42 19.21 10.68 -10.04
CA PHE A 42 19.64 9.32 -9.75
C PHE A 42 19.51 8.43 -11.01
N ASP A 43 20.42 7.47 -11.23
CA ASP A 43 20.24 6.40 -12.23
C ASP A 43 19.44 5.25 -11.60
N VAL A 44 18.13 5.30 -11.76
CA VAL A 44 17.22 4.30 -11.16
C VAL A 44 17.00 3.14 -12.11
N ARG A 45 17.14 1.92 -11.60
CA ARG A 45 16.88 0.66 -12.31
C ARG A 45 15.98 -0.23 -11.48
N ILE A 46 14.88 -0.69 -12.06
CA ILE A 46 13.92 -1.55 -11.38
C ILE A 46 14.14 -2.99 -11.84
N HIS A 47 14.32 -3.89 -10.87
CA HIS A 47 14.47 -5.32 -11.08
C HIS A 47 13.23 -6.03 -10.53
N ALA A 48 12.48 -6.69 -11.43
CA ALA A 48 11.21 -7.32 -11.10
C ALA A 48 11.13 -8.76 -11.67
N SER A 49 10.05 -9.46 -11.33
CA SER A 49 9.69 -10.73 -11.96
C SER A 49 9.07 -10.53 -13.35
N MET A 50 9.21 -11.51 -14.22
CA MET A 50 8.46 -11.62 -15.49
C MET A 50 7.01 -12.08 -15.26
N ASP A 51 6.64 -12.44 -14.01
CA ASP A 51 5.33 -12.95 -13.66
C ASP A 51 4.35 -11.83 -13.35
N THR A 52 3.07 -12.08 -13.61
CA THR A 52 1.95 -11.41 -12.94
C THR A 52 1.36 -12.32 -11.85
N PRO A 53 0.42 -11.84 -11.03
CA PRO A 53 -0.29 -12.71 -10.09
C PRO A 53 -1.03 -13.88 -10.76
N GLU A 54 -1.47 -13.70 -12.02
CA GLU A 54 -2.27 -14.65 -12.79
C GLU A 54 -1.41 -15.60 -13.62
N GLU A 55 -0.33 -15.09 -14.22
CA GLU A 55 0.45 -15.83 -15.22
C GLU A 55 1.96 -15.68 -14.98
N ARG A 56 2.70 -16.71 -15.44
CA ARG A 56 4.17 -16.74 -15.30
C ARG A 56 4.86 -16.41 -16.61
N ASN A 57 6.00 -15.70 -16.51
CA ASN A 57 6.95 -15.41 -17.59
C ASN A 57 6.32 -14.74 -18.83
N ILE A 58 5.28 -13.91 -18.63
CA ILE A 58 4.57 -13.25 -19.74
C ILE A 58 5.08 -11.86 -20.05
N LEU A 59 5.76 -11.22 -19.09
CA LEU A 59 6.24 -9.84 -19.24
C LEU A 59 7.58 -9.79 -19.96
N PRO A 60 7.87 -8.72 -20.75
CA PRO A 60 9.14 -8.57 -21.45
C PRO A 60 10.32 -8.41 -20.48
N GLN A 61 11.49 -8.92 -20.86
CA GLN A 61 12.70 -8.85 -20.04
C GLN A 61 13.14 -7.41 -19.76
N ASN A 62 13.01 -6.52 -20.73
CA ASN A 62 13.45 -5.13 -20.62
C ASN A 62 12.37 -4.22 -21.20
N GLU A 63 12.06 -3.16 -20.49
CA GLU A 63 11.22 -2.08 -20.98
C GLU A 63 11.51 -0.77 -20.24
N THR A 64 10.91 0.31 -20.72
CA THR A 64 10.95 1.62 -20.04
C THR A 64 9.52 2.10 -19.82
N ILE A 65 9.18 2.40 -18.58
CA ILE A 65 7.86 2.92 -18.19
C ILE A 65 8.07 4.24 -17.43
N ASN A 66 7.46 5.31 -17.89
CA ASN A 66 7.61 6.66 -17.29
C ASN A 66 9.08 7.07 -17.06
N GLY A 67 9.95 6.73 -18.01
CA GLY A 67 11.38 7.01 -17.93
C GLY A 67 12.20 6.04 -17.07
N LEU A 68 11.59 5.20 -16.25
CA LEU A 68 12.28 4.19 -15.44
C LEU A 68 12.65 2.97 -16.28
N LYS A 69 13.89 2.52 -16.18
CA LYS A 69 14.38 1.29 -16.82
C LYS A 69 13.99 0.08 -15.99
N ILE A 70 13.31 -0.87 -16.59
CA ILE A 70 12.81 -2.08 -15.93
C ILE A 70 13.50 -3.30 -16.53
N TYR A 71 14.05 -4.12 -15.66
CA TYR A 71 14.69 -5.38 -15.98
C TYR A 71 13.93 -6.51 -15.30
N ARG A 72 13.44 -7.49 -16.05
CA ARG A 72 12.66 -8.60 -15.50
C ARG A 72 13.38 -9.92 -15.64
N TYR A 73 13.10 -10.80 -14.66
CA TYR A 73 13.74 -12.10 -14.49
C TYR A 73 12.68 -13.16 -14.22
N PRO A 74 12.87 -14.41 -14.68
CA PRO A 74 12.00 -15.53 -14.33
C PRO A 74 12.01 -15.75 -12.81
N TRP A 75 10.82 -15.83 -12.19
CA TRP A 75 10.71 -16.11 -10.76
C TRP A 75 10.90 -17.60 -10.49
N ARG A 76 11.86 -17.93 -9.63
CA ARG A 76 12.15 -19.30 -9.19
C ARG A 76 11.79 -19.45 -7.69
N TRP A 77 12.00 -20.66 -7.12
CA TRP A 77 11.73 -20.91 -5.70
C TRP A 77 12.55 -20.00 -4.75
N TYR A 78 13.69 -19.54 -5.17
CA TYR A 78 14.56 -18.59 -4.45
C TYR A 78 14.36 -17.13 -4.88
N GLY A 79 13.32 -16.82 -5.63
CA GLY A 79 13.12 -15.51 -6.23
C GLY A 79 13.91 -15.36 -7.54
N PHE A 80 14.63 -14.27 -7.71
CA PHE A 80 15.53 -14.03 -8.82
C PHE A 80 16.81 -13.31 -8.36
N PHE A 81 17.85 -13.39 -9.16
CA PHE A 81 19.04 -12.57 -9.01
C PHE A 81 19.16 -11.59 -10.17
N PRO A 82 19.15 -10.29 -9.91
CA PRO A 82 19.40 -9.31 -10.94
C PRO A 82 20.85 -9.40 -11.44
N ASN A 83 21.04 -9.30 -12.75
CA ASN A 83 22.36 -9.26 -13.35
C ASN A 83 22.97 -7.86 -13.17
N VAL A 84 23.40 -7.55 -11.96
CA VAL A 84 24.01 -6.27 -11.59
C VAL A 84 25.42 -6.49 -11.03
N ARG A 85 26.32 -5.59 -11.38
CA ARG A 85 27.67 -5.57 -10.79
C ARG A 85 27.60 -4.78 -9.48
N TRP A 86 27.79 -5.47 -8.38
CA TRP A 86 27.75 -4.89 -7.03
C TRP A 86 28.68 -3.68 -6.84
N GLY A 87 29.81 -3.64 -7.55
CA GLY A 87 30.75 -2.52 -7.50
C GLY A 87 30.31 -1.28 -8.26
N GLU A 88 29.27 -1.36 -9.10
CA GLU A 88 28.73 -0.26 -9.90
C GLU A 88 27.46 0.33 -9.29
N THR A 89 26.82 -0.37 -8.36
CA THR A 89 25.61 0.05 -7.64
C THR A 89 26.00 0.82 -6.38
N ASP A 90 25.32 1.94 -6.11
CA ASP A 90 25.52 2.69 -4.88
C ASP A 90 24.54 2.25 -3.79
N ALA A 91 23.32 1.87 -4.16
CA ALA A 91 22.38 1.27 -3.20
C ALA A 91 21.44 0.24 -3.86
N PHE A 92 21.09 -0.80 -3.09
CA PHE A 92 19.93 -1.65 -3.34
C PHE A 92 18.75 -1.22 -2.49
N CYS A 93 17.60 -1.04 -3.11
CA CYS A 93 16.33 -0.74 -2.45
C CYS A 93 15.44 -1.99 -2.53
N LEU A 94 15.32 -2.70 -1.43
CA LEU A 94 14.61 -3.98 -1.35
C LEU A 94 13.18 -3.76 -0.88
N HIS A 95 12.21 -3.94 -1.77
CA HIS A 95 10.79 -3.79 -1.46
C HIS A 95 10.13 -5.13 -1.14
N ASN A 96 9.19 -5.10 -0.19
CA ASN A 96 8.38 -6.23 0.26
C ASN A 96 9.23 -7.37 0.87
N PHE A 97 9.47 -7.31 2.18
CA PHE A 97 10.33 -8.25 2.88
C PHE A 97 9.83 -9.70 2.79
N ASN A 98 10.56 -10.49 2.03
CA ASN A 98 10.40 -11.93 1.90
C ASN A 98 11.71 -12.66 2.24
N VAL A 99 11.63 -13.95 2.59
CA VAL A 99 12.84 -14.74 2.84
C VAL A 99 13.77 -14.69 1.61
N PHE A 100 13.22 -14.95 0.42
CA PHE A 100 13.94 -14.87 -0.84
C PHE A 100 13.29 -13.82 -1.76
N PRO A 101 14.07 -13.07 -2.54
CA PRO A 101 15.53 -13.11 -2.68
C PRO A 101 16.31 -12.34 -1.59
N HIS A 102 15.66 -11.69 -0.64
CA HIS A 102 16.28 -10.75 0.32
C HIS A 102 17.41 -11.40 1.13
N PHE A 103 17.25 -12.67 1.54
CA PHE A 103 18.30 -13.42 2.23
C PHE A 103 19.65 -13.32 1.51
N PHE A 104 19.67 -13.53 0.19
CA PHE A 104 20.91 -13.50 -0.57
C PHE A 104 21.52 -12.11 -0.66
N PHE A 105 20.70 -11.07 -0.83
CA PHE A 105 21.19 -9.68 -0.81
C PHE A 105 21.83 -9.36 0.54
N LEU A 106 21.13 -9.66 1.64
CA LEU A 106 21.62 -9.37 2.99
C LEU A 106 22.86 -10.19 3.34
N ALA A 107 22.88 -11.48 3.01
CA ALA A 107 24.03 -12.35 3.24
C ALA A 107 25.25 -11.92 2.43
N THR A 108 25.08 -11.56 1.14
CA THR A 108 26.16 -11.07 0.28
C THR A 108 26.68 -9.72 0.77
N ALA A 109 25.80 -8.78 1.16
CA ALA A 109 26.23 -7.51 1.72
C ALA A 109 27.04 -7.70 3.01
N LEU A 110 26.60 -8.58 3.91
CA LEU A 110 27.31 -8.91 5.14
C LEU A 110 28.66 -9.55 4.87
N PHE A 111 28.73 -10.52 3.93
CA PHE A 111 30.00 -11.15 3.51
C PHE A 111 30.97 -10.09 2.98
N ARG A 112 30.55 -9.23 2.04
CA ARG A 112 31.40 -8.18 1.47
C ARG A 112 31.88 -7.20 2.54
N LYS A 113 31.00 -6.82 3.47
CA LYS A 113 31.33 -5.96 4.62
C LYS A 113 32.39 -6.61 5.51
N PHE A 114 32.26 -7.90 5.80
CA PHE A 114 33.22 -8.63 6.63
C PHE A 114 34.62 -8.68 6.01
N PHE A 115 34.72 -8.86 4.70
CA PHE A 115 36.00 -8.91 3.98
C PHE A 115 36.49 -7.54 3.49
N GLY A 116 35.90 -6.44 3.89
CA GLY A 116 36.29 -5.09 3.45
C GLY A 116 36.10 -4.84 1.95
N ILE A 117 35.27 -5.63 1.28
CA ILE A 117 35.00 -5.48 -0.14
C ILE A 117 33.92 -4.40 -0.31
N ARG A 118 34.12 -3.47 -1.25
CA ARG A 118 33.11 -2.45 -1.59
C ARG A 118 31.72 -3.09 -1.76
N HIS A 119 30.74 -2.58 -1.06
CA HIS A 119 29.35 -3.03 -1.13
C HIS A 119 28.40 -1.84 -1.20
N PRO A 120 27.29 -1.98 -1.95
CA PRO A 120 26.24 -0.97 -1.98
C PRO A 120 25.57 -0.82 -0.62
N LYS A 121 25.00 0.33 -0.35
CA LYS A 121 24.05 0.51 0.76
C LYS A 121 22.82 -0.36 0.55
N ILE A 122 22.23 -0.83 1.63
CA ILE A 122 20.99 -1.62 1.58
C ILE A 122 19.88 -0.85 2.27
N PHE A 123 18.87 -0.48 1.50
CA PHE A 123 17.62 0.06 2.00
C PHE A 123 16.53 -1.01 1.95
N LEU A 124 15.80 -1.19 3.05
CA LEU A 124 14.70 -2.16 3.13
C LEU A 124 13.37 -1.44 3.35
N ILE A 125 12.37 -1.77 2.52
CA ILE A 125 11.00 -1.23 2.61
C ILE A 125 10.05 -2.43 2.72
N PRO A 126 9.63 -2.82 3.95
CA PRO A 126 8.93 -4.09 4.18
C PRO A 126 7.52 -4.19 3.61
N HIS A 127 6.77 -3.08 3.54
CA HIS A 127 5.36 -3.06 3.12
C HIS A 127 4.50 -4.12 3.84
N GLY A 128 4.66 -4.23 5.15
CA GLY A 128 3.98 -5.22 5.98
C GLY A 128 4.58 -6.61 5.95
N GLY A 129 5.75 -6.79 5.33
CA GLY A 129 6.38 -8.10 5.17
C GLY A 129 6.75 -8.81 6.48
N PHE A 130 6.89 -8.10 7.60
CA PHE A 130 7.13 -8.71 8.92
C PHE A 130 5.89 -9.37 9.50
N THR A 131 4.71 -8.81 9.24
CA THR A 131 3.42 -9.33 9.71
C THR A 131 2.45 -9.50 8.53
N PRO A 132 2.78 -10.32 7.52
CA PRO A 132 1.95 -10.43 6.32
C PRO A 132 0.73 -11.27 6.62
N GLY A 133 -0.40 -10.70 6.96
CA GLY A 133 -1.68 -11.42 7.07
C GLY A 133 -1.53 -12.91 7.42
N TRP A 134 -0.97 -13.24 8.59
CA TRP A 134 -0.52 -14.59 8.96
C TRP A 134 -1.58 -15.67 8.76
N GLU A 135 -2.84 -15.29 8.85
CA GLU A 135 -3.99 -16.20 8.71
C GLU A 135 -4.13 -16.78 7.30
N THR A 136 -3.55 -16.11 6.30
CA THR A 136 -3.56 -16.58 4.91
C THR A 136 -2.50 -17.64 4.60
N PHE A 137 -1.58 -17.92 5.54
CA PHE A 137 -0.53 -18.91 5.36
C PHE A 137 -0.86 -20.23 6.07
N PRO A 138 -0.54 -21.39 5.48
CA PRO A 138 -0.60 -22.67 6.16
C PRO A 138 0.22 -22.64 7.47
N PRO A 139 -0.21 -23.34 8.53
CA PRO A 139 0.44 -23.26 9.85
C PRO A 139 1.94 -23.55 9.85
N SER A 140 2.40 -24.52 9.05
CA SER A 140 3.81 -24.87 8.90
C SER A 140 4.65 -23.72 8.30
N ILE A 141 4.16 -23.13 7.23
CA ILE A 141 4.83 -21.97 6.56
C ILE A 141 4.83 -20.78 7.51
N ARG A 142 3.73 -20.54 8.22
CA ARG A 142 3.60 -19.45 9.20
C ARG A 142 4.65 -19.58 10.30
N LEU A 143 4.83 -20.78 10.86
CA LEU A 143 5.82 -21.03 11.91
C LEU A 143 7.24 -20.77 11.42
N VAL A 144 7.61 -21.32 10.26
CA VAL A 144 8.95 -21.16 9.65
C VAL A 144 9.23 -19.67 9.35
N LYS A 145 8.27 -18.96 8.76
CA LYS A 145 8.44 -17.50 8.46
C LYS A 145 8.58 -16.68 9.74
N LYS A 146 7.75 -16.90 10.76
CA LYS A 146 7.84 -16.20 12.04
C LYS A 146 9.19 -16.45 12.72
N PHE A 147 9.64 -17.69 12.72
CA PHE A 147 10.95 -18.05 13.27
C PHE A 147 12.08 -17.36 12.51
N TYR A 148 12.08 -17.44 11.18
CA TYR A 148 13.08 -16.76 10.35
C TYR A 148 13.11 -15.26 10.61
N HIS A 149 11.95 -14.58 10.57
CA HIS A 149 11.89 -13.13 10.77
C HIS A 149 12.49 -12.73 12.13
N LYS A 150 12.13 -13.45 13.18
CA LYS A 150 12.55 -13.12 14.55
C LYS A 150 14.01 -13.50 14.87
N THR A 151 14.64 -14.35 14.08
CA THR A 151 15.99 -14.86 14.32
C THR A 151 16.96 -14.40 13.23
N LEU A 152 17.20 -15.26 12.23
CA LEU A 152 18.15 -15.03 11.17
C LEU A 152 17.83 -13.76 10.35
N GLY A 153 16.55 -13.52 10.06
CA GLY A 153 16.11 -12.33 9.33
C GLY A 153 16.45 -11.03 10.08
N ALA A 154 16.10 -10.95 11.36
CA ALA A 154 16.44 -9.80 12.21
C ALA A 154 17.97 -9.64 12.36
N PHE A 155 18.70 -10.75 12.54
CA PHE A 155 20.18 -10.71 12.59
C PHE A 155 20.81 -10.12 11.32
N LEU A 156 20.38 -10.61 10.15
CA LEU A 156 20.89 -10.12 8.85
C LEU A 156 20.53 -8.65 8.62
N ILE A 157 19.28 -8.27 8.89
CA ILE A 157 18.84 -6.86 8.77
C ILE A 157 19.70 -5.97 9.64
N ASN A 158 19.87 -6.30 10.92
CA ASN A 158 20.63 -5.52 11.87
C ASN A 158 22.12 -5.34 11.52
N ARG A 159 22.66 -6.15 10.64
CA ARG A 159 24.08 -6.13 10.24
C ARG A 159 24.30 -5.62 8.82
N ALA A 160 23.37 -5.89 7.91
CA ALA A 160 23.51 -5.61 6.49
C ALA A 160 22.70 -4.40 6.01
N VAL A 161 21.57 -4.05 6.67
CA VAL A 161 20.72 -2.92 6.26
C VAL A 161 21.26 -1.62 6.82
N ASP A 162 21.33 -0.59 5.99
CA ASP A 162 21.78 0.76 6.38
C ASP A 162 20.62 1.64 6.85
N ALA A 163 19.43 1.49 6.23
CA ALA A 163 18.18 2.08 6.71
C ALA A 163 16.96 1.24 6.31
N LEU A 164 15.95 1.23 7.16
CA LEU A 164 14.66 0.60 6.93
C LEU A 164 13.57 1.66 6.93
N ARG A 165 12.83 1.78 5.82
CA ARG A 165 11.69 2.67 5.71
C ARG A 165 10.41 1.88 5.96
N SER A 166 9.71 2.16 7.06
CA SER A 166 8.34 1.72 7.31
C SER A 166 7.34 2.72 6.72
N VAL A 167 6.19 2.24 6.29
CA VAL A 167 5.12 3.09 5.73
C VAL A 167 4.13 3.57 6.79
N SER A 168 4.22 3.08 8.02
CA SER A 168 3.42 3.49 9.17
C SER A 168 4.19 3.29 10.47
N GLU A 169 3.77 3.94 11.54
CA GLU A 169 4.34 3.72 12.87
C GLU A 169 3.99 2.31 13.39
N TRP A 170 2.79 1.82 13.07
CA TRP A 170 2.39 0.45 13.34
C TRP A 170 3.39 -0.56 12.72
N GLU A 171 3.76 -0.38 11.45
CA GLU A 171 4.76 -1.22 10.78
C GLU A 171 6.15 -1.07 11.44
N SER A 172 6.52 0.14 11.87
CA SER A 172 7.75 0.40 12.61
C SER A 172 7.80 -0.40 13.90
N GLN A 173 6.73 -0.36 14.70
CA GLN A 173 6.64 -1.08 15.96
C GLN A 173 6.67 -2.59 15.76
N GLU A 174 5.94 -3.11 14.77
CA GLU A 174 5.99 -4.54 14.43
C GLU A 174 7.38 -4.98 13.98
N THR A 175 8.05 -4.18 13.16
CA THR A 175 9.44 -4.44 12.73
C THR A 175 10.39 -4.52 13.93
N ILE A 176 10.27 -3.59 14.89
CA ILE A 176 11.08 -3.57 16.13
C ILE A 176 10.73 -4.77 17.02
N ARG A 177 9.45 -5.14 17.14
CA ARG A 177 8.98 -6.33 17.89
C ARG A 177 9.62 -7.64 17.36
N TYR A 178 9.90 -7.70 16.05
CA TYR A 178 10.63 -8.81 15.44
C TYR A 178 12.15 -8.74 15.62
N GLY A 179 12.67 -7.79 16.39
CA GLY A 179 14.08 -7.72 16.81
C GLY A 179 14.95 -6.84 15.92
N VAL A 180 14.37 -6.04 15.02
CA VAL A 180 15.11 -5.03 14.27
C VAL A 180 15.42 -3.83 15.16
N ARG A 181 16.66 -3.32 15.09
CA ARG A 181 17.09 -2.19 15.90
C ARG A 181 16.34 -0.91 15.53
N LYS A 182 15.82 -0.19 16.53
CA LYS A 182 15.04 1.04 16.38
C LYS A 182 15.76 2.11 15.56
N ASN A 183 17.08 2.24 15.74
CA ASN A 183 17.87 3.26 15.03
C ASN A 183 18.02 3.02 13.52
N LEU A 184 17.65 1.85 13.02
CA LEU A 184 17.58 1.57 11.57
C LEU A 184 16.25 1.96 10.95
N VAL A 185 15.19 2.09 11.77
CA VAL A 185 13.81 2.25 11.31
C VAL A 185 13.44 3.73 11.23
N THR A 186 12.93 4.14 10.08
CA THR A 186 12.39 5.49 9.85
C THR A 186 11.01 5.35 9.24
N THR A 187 10.01 6.01 9.83
CA THR A 187 8.64 6.04 9.31
C THR A 187 8.51 7.14 8.27
N ILE A 188 8.23 6.77 7.02
CA ILE A 188 7.88 7.69 5.94
C ILE A 188 6.66 7.08 5.24
N PRO A 189 5.48 7.68 5.35
CA PRO A 189 4.22 7.12 4.84
C PRO A 189 4.17 7.07 3.31
N ASN A 190 3.07 6.53 2.79
CA ASN A 190 2.73 6.63 1.38
C ASN A 190 2.14 8.00 1.06
N GLY A 191 2.24 8.41 -0.20
CA GLY A 191 1.69 9.67 -0.69
C GLY A 191 0.34 9.50 -1.38
N LEU A 192 -0.19 10.64 -1.81
CA LEU A 192 -1.37 10.78 -2.64
C LEU A 192 -0.96 11.31 -4.02
N ASP A 193 -1.63 10.84 -5.08
CA ASP A 193 -1.42 11.34 -6.44
C ASP A 193 -2.06 12.73 -6.64
N GLY A 194 -1.72 13.39 -7.75
CA GLY A 194 -2.22 14.75 -8.04
C GLY A 194 -3.73 14.83 -8.17
N ASP A 195 -4.39 13.76 -8.58
CA ASP A 195 -5.86 13.72 -8.72
C ASP A 195 -6.58 13.83 -7.36
N ALA A 196 -5.91 13.44 -6.26
CA ALA A 196 -6.43 13.59 -4.90
C ALA A 196 -6.74 15.06 -4.52
N TYR A 197 -6.04 16.00 -5.15
CA TYR A 197 -6.12 17.43 -4.83
C TYR A 197 -6.92 18.25 -5.86
N ARG A 198 -7.49 17.58 -6.87
CA ARG A 198 -8.21 18.27 -7.94
C ARG A 198 -9.55 18.80 -7.47
N GLN A 199 -9.86 20.02 -7.90
CA GLN A 199 -11.17 20.67 -7.66
C GLN A 199 -12.16 20.37 -8.80
N ASP A 200 -11.67 20.15 -10.02
CA ASP A 200 -12.44 19.96 -11.25
C ASP A 200 -12.87 18.49 -11.51
N ILE A 201 -12.92 17.67 -10.47
CA ILE A 201 -13.26 16.23 -10.59
C ILE A 201 -14.65 16.05 -11.23
N GLU A 202 -15.64 16.85 -10.85
CA GLU A 202 -17.02 16.71 -11.35
C GLU A 202 -17.16 17.03 -12.84
N GLU A 203 -16.25 17.78 -13.41
CA GLU A 203 -16.28 18.16 -14.83
C GLU A 203 -15.67 17.07 -15.73
N LYS A 204 -14.77 16.25 -15.18
CA LYS A 204 -13.90 15.33 -15.96
C LYS A 204 -14.21 13.86 -15.75
N ILE A 205 -15.15 13.54 -14.88
CA ILE A 205 -15.51 12.15 -14.55
C ILE A 205 -16.17 11.43 -15.73
N ASP A 206 -15.95 10.13 -15.81
CA ASP A 206 -16.67 9.26 -16.74
C ASP A 206 -18.18 9.25 -16.45
N LYS A 207 -19.00 9.34 -17.53
CA LYS A 207 -20.46 9.39 -17.42
C LYS A 207 -21.06 8.15 -16.76
N ASN A 208 -20.48 6.96 -17.00
CA ASN A 208 -20.96 5.73 -16.36
C ASN A 208 -20.68 5.73 -14.87
N ILE A 209 -19.53 6.29 -14.44
CA ILE A 209 -19.20 6.42 -13.02
C ILE A 209 -20.15 7.40 -12.33
N ARG A 210 -20.49 8.52 -12.98
CA ARG A 210 -21.51 9.44 -12.47
C ARG A 210 -22.84 8.72 -12.31
N GLN A 211 -23.28 8.01 -13.34
CA GLN A 211 -24.53 7.24 -13.30
C GLN A 211 -24.52 6.19 -12.17
N ILE A 212 -23.41 5.46 -11.99
CA ILE A 212 -23.26 4.50 -10.88
C ILE A 212 -23.44 5.19 -9.53
N ALA A 213 -22.83 6.35 -9.33
CA ALA A 213 -22.94 7.09 -8.08
C ALA A 213 -24.38 7.55 -7.81
N ASP A 214 -25.03 8.14 -8.83
CA ASP A 214 -26.38 8.71 -8.70
C ASP A 214 -27.45 7.63 -8.48
N GLU A 215 -27.39 6.50 -9.21
CA GLU A 215 -28.33 5.37 -9.07
C GLU A 215 -28.22 4.66 -7.71
N ASN A 216 -27.07 4.73 -7.05
CA ASN A 216 -26.84 4.03 -5.79
C ASN A 216 -26.84 4.94 -4.56
N ALA A 217 -27.02 6.25 -4.70
CA ALA A 217 -27.05 7.18 -3.58
C ALA A 217 -28.29 6.98 -2.68
N PRO A 218 -28.15 7.05 -1.34
CA PRO A 218 -26.88 7.13 -0.59
C PRO A 218 -26.17 5.77 -0.51
N TYR A 219 -24.83 5.81 -0.61
CA TYR A 219 -24.04 4.57 -0.57
C TYR A 219 -22.81 4.69 0.33
N ILE A 220 -22.40 3.55 0.87
CA ILE A 220 -21.05 3.33 1.41
C ILE A 220 -20.17 2.70 0.32
N ILE A 221 -18.86 2.88 0.42
CA ILE A 221 -17.91 2.34 -0.55
C ILE A 221 -16.76 1.62 0.14
N GLN A 222 -16.19 0.60 -0.53
CA GLN A 222 -14.88 0.06 -0.20
C GLN A 222 -14.06 -0.11 -1.48
N ILE A 223 -12.89 0.49 -1.52
CA ILE A 223 -11.95 0.36 -2.64
C ILE A 223 -10.79 -0.55 -2.22
N GLY A 224 -10.53 -1.61 -2.97
CA GLY A 224 -9.47 -2.56 -2.70
C GLY A 224 -9.72 -3.92 -3.32
N ARG A 225 -8.70 -4.77 -3.33
CA ARG A 225 -8.81 -6.14 -3.82
C ARG A 225 -9.94 -6.89 -3.12
N ILE A 226 -10.70 -7.68 -3.86
CA ILE A 226 -11.68 -8.60 -3.27
C ILE A 226 -10.90 -9.82 -2.78
N HIS A 227 -10.64 -9.83 -1.46
CA HIS A 227 -9.77 -10.79 -0.79
C HIS A 227 -10.13 -10.88 0.70
N PRO A 228 -10.02 -12.04 1.37
CA PRO A 228 -10.37 -12.21 2.79
C PRO A 228 -9.73 -11.17 3.73
N ILE A 229 -8.49 -10.79 3.48
CA ILE A 229 -7.78 -9.75 4.27
C ILE A 229 -8.54 -8.41 4.28
N LYS A 230 -9.25 -8.07 3.20
CA LYS A 230 -10.01 -6.80 3.08
C LYS A 230 -11.39 -6.86 3.73
N ASN A 231 -11.85 -8.05 4.06
CA ASN A 231 -13.03 -8.32 4.88
C ASN A 231 -14.30 -7.55 4.46
N GLN A 232 -14.59 -7.55 3.15
CA GLN A 232 -15.85 -6.99 2.61
C GLN A 232 -17.08 -7.67 3.22
N LEU A 233 -16.90 -8.90 3.70
CA LEU A 233 -17.96 -9.71 4.29
C LEU A 233 -18.62 -9.02 5.50
N THR A 234 -17.84 -8.38 6.36
CA THR A 234 -18.37 -7.66 7.53
C THR A 234 -19.26 -6.49 7.11
N ALA A 235 -18.83 -5.69 6.13
CA ALA A 235 -19.63 -4.57 5.61
C ALA A 235 -20.90 -5.06 4.89
N ILE A 236 -20.84 -6.19 4.15
CA ILE A 236 -22.04 -6.82 3.55
C ILE A 236 -23.02 -7.25 4.63
N LYS A 237 -22.55 -7.95 5.68
CA LYS A 237 -23.40 -8.40 6.79
C LYS A 237 -24.03 -7.22 7.54
N ALA A 238 -23.31 -6.11 7.68
CA ALA A 238 -23.80 -4.90 8.32
C ALA A 238 -25.04 -4.34 7.61
N LEU A 239 -25.17 -4.47 6.28
CA LEU A 239 -26.33 -4.00 5.55
C LEU A 239 -27.65 -4.67 5.98
N LYS A 240 -27.61 -5.84 6.61
CA LYS A 240 -28.81 -6.47 7.20
C LYS A 240 -29.45 -5.59 8.28
N TYR A 241 -28.63 -4.85 9.02
CA TYR A 241 -29.01 -4.03 10.17
C TYR A 241 -29.03 -2.52 9.84
N ALA A 242 -28.37 -2.14 8.76
CA ALA A 242 -28.31 -0.75 8.29
C ALA A 242 -29.63 -0.30 7.64
N PRO A 243 -29.88 1.03 7.55
CA PRO A 243 -31.05 1.59 6.85
C PRO A 243 -31.18 1.03 5.43
N LYS A 244 -32.42 0.70 5.02
CA LYS A 244 -32.69 -0.02 3.75
C LYS A 244 -32.29 0.76 2.50
N GLN A 245 -32.25 2.10 2.56
CA GLN A 245 -31.85 2.96 1.45
C GLN A 245 -30.32 3.00 1.20
N ILE A 246 -29.51 2.46 2.11
CA ILE A 246 -28.06 2.44 1.96
C ILE A 246 -27.64 1.33 1.00
N ASN A 247 -26.90 1.69 -0.02
CA ASN A 247 -26.24 0.77 -0.93
C ASN A 247 -24.76 0.60 -0.60
N PHE A 248 -24.12 -0.46 -1.11
CA PHE A 248 -22.69 -0.71 -0.94
C PHE A 248 -22.02 -0.94 -2.28
N LEU A 249 -21.11 -0.04 -2.65
CA LEU A 249 -20.26 -0.15 -3.82
C LEU A 249 -18.92 -0.78 -3.45
N ILE A 250 -18.54 -1.87 -4.11
CA ILE A 250 -17.28 -2.56 -3.92
C ILE A 250 -16.47 -2.42 -5.20
N ALA A 251 -15.33 -1.73 -5.11
CA ALA A 251 -14.44 -1.46 -6.25
C ALA A 251 -13.09 -2.16 -6.07
N GLY A 252 -12.64 -2.87 -7.10
CA GLY A 252 -11.33 -3.52 -7.15
C GLY A 252 -11.33 -4.87 -7.84
N PRO A 253 -10.13 -5.43 -8.10
CA PRO A 253 -10.00 -6.72 -8.77
C PRO A 253 -10.33 -7.88 -7.81
N VAL A 254 -10.87 -8.95 -8.37
CA VAL A 254 -11.05 -10.22 -7.66
C VAL A 254 -9.71 -10.95 -7.64
N THR A 255 -9.08 -11.04 -6.49
CA THR A 255 -7.80 -11.76 -6.30
C THR A 255 -7.96 -13.07 -5.55
N ASP A 256 -9.16 -13.34 -5.04
CA ASP A 256 -9.56 -14.61 -4.43
C ASP A 256 -10.97 -14.99 -4.93
N PRO A 257 -11.08 -15.86 -5.94
CA PRO A 257 -12.36 -16.27 -6.51
C PRO A 257 -13.26 -17.03 -5.50
N GLU A 258 -12.69 -17.80 -4.58
CA GLU A 258 -13.48 -18.52 -3.58
C GLU A 258 -14.08 -17.54 -2.56
N TYR A 259 -13.34 -16.54 -2.17
CA TYR A 259 -13.87 -15.48 -1.32
C TYR A 259 -14.98 -14.69 -2.04
N LYS A 260 -14.82 -14.40 -3.34
CA LYS A 260 -15.89 -13.75 -4.12
C LYS A 260 -17.18 -14.60 -4.13
N LYS A 261 -17.07 -15.93 -4.33
CA LYS A 261 -18.21 -16.83 -4.24
C LYS A 261 -18.88 -16.80 -2.86
N LEU A 262 -18.08 -16.74 -1.79
CA LEU A 262 -18.61 -16.59 -0.42
C LEU A 262 -19.41 -15.29 -0.26
N LEU A 263 -18.90 -14.17 -0.79
CA LEU A 263 -19.59 -12.88 -0.77
C LEU A 263 -20.92 -12.97 -1.54
N ASP A 264 -20.92 -13.52 -2.77
CA ASP A 264 -22.12 -13.66 -3.59
C ASP A 264 -23.19 -14.50 -2.89
N LYS A 265 -22.80 -15.64 -2.33
CA LYS A 265 -23.70 -16.49 -1.54
C LYS A 265 -24.30 -15.76 -0.33
N THR A 266 -23.48 -14.97 0.37
CA THR A 266 -23.93 -14.18 1.53
C THR A 266 -24.92 -13.09 1.10
N ILE A 267 -24.65 -12.40 0.00
CA ILE A 267 -25.53 -11.37 -0.60
C ILE A 267 -26.90 -11.99 -0.94
N GLU A 268 -26.91 -13.16 -1.55
CA GLU A 268 -28.13 -13.89 -1.88
C GLU A 268 -28.90 -14.31 -0.63
N GLN A 269 -28.24 -14.95 0.34
CA GLN A 269 -28.84 -15.40 1.59
C GLN A 269 -29.47 -14.27 2.41
N LEU A 270 -28.90 -13.06 2.33
CA LEU A 270 -29.37 -11.88 3.03
C LEU A 270 -30.37 -11.02 2.22
N GLY A 271 -30.66 -11.41 0.96
CA GLY A 271 -31.56 -10.66 0.09
C GLY A 271 -31.02 -9.27 -0.31
N LEU A 272 -29.70 -9.14 -0.45
CA LEU A 272 -29.02 -7.86 -0.66
C LEU A 272 -28.61 -7.59 -2.13
N GLN A 273 -29.09 -8.40 -3.09
CA GLN A 273 -28.67 -8.33 -4.50
C GLN A 273 -28.91 -6.93 -5.12
N LYS A 274 -29.91 -6.21 -4.67
CA LYS A 274 -30.23 -4.85 -5.14
C LYS A 274 -29.43 -3.76 -4.42
N ARG A 275 -28.74 -4.11 -3.34
CA ARG A 275 -28.05 -3.15 -2.45
C ARG A 275 -26.53 -3.26 -2.49
N VAL A 276 -25.97 -4.36 -2.99
CA VAL A 276 -24.52 -4.56 -3.12
C VAL A 276 -24.15 -4.64 -4.59
N ARG A 277 -23.24 -3.78 -5.03
CA ARG A 277 -22.79 -3.73 -6.42
C ARG A 277 -21.26 -3.79 -6.49
N PHE A 278 -20.74 -4.79 -7.20
CA PHE A 278 -19.33 -4.85 -7.61
C PHE A 278 -19.16 -4.02 -8.88
N ILE A 279 -18.30 -3.00 -8.84
CA ILE A 279 -18.15 -2.04 -9.95
C ILE A 279 -16.82 -2.18 -10.70
N GLY A 280 -16.05 -3.26 -10.41
CA GLY A 280 -14.75 -3.48 -11.04
C GLY A 280 -13.67 -2.55 -10.53
N VAL A 281 -12.57 -2.42 -11.29
CA VAL A 281 -11.45 -1.55 -10.94
C VAL A 281 -11.78 -0.10 -11.32
N VAL A 282 -11.60 0.80 -10.38
CA VAL A 282 -11.71 2.26 -10.59
C VAL A 282 -10.39 2.94 -10.27
N SER A 283 -10.01 3.96 -11.03
CA SER A 283 -8.73 4.65 -10.88
C SER A 283 -8.86 6.15 -11.20
N GLY A 284 -7.80 6.90 -10.92
CA GLY A 284 -7.74 8.34 -11.23
C GLY A 284 -8.92 9.12 -10.65
N ILE A 285 -9.41 10.06 -11.43
CA ILE A 285 -10.49 10.99 -11.06
C ILE A 285 -11.78 10.27 -10.66
N ASP A 286 -12.12 9.18 -11.35
CA ASP A 286 -13.34 8.41 -11.12
C ASP A 286 -13.37 7.82 -9.69
N LYS A 287 -12.23 7.31 -9.23
CA LYS A 287 -12.07 6.83 -7.86
C LYS A 287 -12.35 7.94 -6.85
N TYR A 288 -11.76 9.11 -7.04
CA TYR A 288 -11.92 10.24 -6.13
C TYR A 288 -13.34 10.80 -6.13
N TYR A 289 -14.00 10.80 -7.28
CA TYR A 289 -15.42 11.18 -7.35
C TYR A 289 -16.31 10.26 -6.52
N LEU A 290 -16.18 8.94 -6.69
CA LEU A 290 -16.96 7.97 -5.92
C LEU A 290 -16.72 8.12 -4.41
N LEU A 291 -15.47 8.37 -3.99
CA LEU A 291 -15.14 8.62 -2.59
C LEU A 291 -15.77 9.91 -2.05
N ARG A 292 -15.74 10.99 -2.86
CA ARG A 292 -16.32 12.30 -2.50
C ARG A 292 -17.85 12.24 -2.34
N LYS A 293 -18.53 11.46 -3.18
CA LYS A 293 -19.99 11.32 -3.17
C LYS A 293 -20.51 10.28 -2.17
N SER A 294 -19.67 9.41 -1.66
CA SER A 294 -20.06 8.39 -0.70
C SER A 294 -20.45 8.97 0.67
N LEU A 295 -21.37 8.29 1.35
CA LEU A 295 -21.68 8.56 2.76
C LEU A 295 -20.45 8.28 3.63
N ALA A 296 -19.78 7.15 3.39
CA ALA A 296 -18.55 6.73 4.06
C ALA A 296 -17.78 5.70 3.25
N ASN A 297 -16.45 5.65 3.46
CA ASN A 297 -15.63 4.47 3.14
C ASN A 297 -15.65 3.51 4.34
N VAL A 298 -16.19 2.30 4.14
CA VAL A 298 -16.22 1.25 5.18
C VAL A 298 -15.14 0.22 4.88
N HIS A 299 -14.04 0.26 5.62
CA HIS A 299 -12.85 -0.55 5.34
C HIS A 299 -12.48 -1.43 6.54
N MET A 300 -13.13 -2.60 6.63
CA MET A 300 -13.03 -3.53 7.76
C MET A 300 -11.89 -4.54 7.61
N ALA A 301 -10.77 -4.15 7.00
CA ALA A 301 -9.64 -5.05 6.75
C ALA A 301 -9.09 -5.65 8.06
N ILE A 302 -8.79 -6.95 8.05
CA ILE A 302 -8.21 -7.64 9.20
C ILE A 302 -6.70 -7.43 9.33
N TRP A 303 -6.10 -6.87 8.28
CA TRP A 303 -4.68 -6.54 8.27
C TRP A 303 -4.38 -5.47 7.22
N GLU A 304 -3.68 -4.44 7.64
CA GLU A 304 -3.15 -3.36 6.79
C GLU A 304 -1.83 -2.86 7.36
N SER A 305 -0.88 -2.53 6.49
CA SER A 305 0.35 -1.83 6.87
C SER A 305 0.28 -0.31 6.67
N TYR A 306 -0.70 0.18 5.89
CA TYR A 306 -0.98 1.61 5.68
C TYR A 306 -2.41 1.84 5.21
N CYS A 307 -2.79 1.31 4.05
CA CYS A 307 -4.05 1.48 3.33
C CYS A 307 -4.21 2.80 2.55
N ASN A 308 -3.67 2.82 1.33
CA ASN A 308 -3.83 3.96 0.42
C ASN A 308 -5.29 4.35 0.20
N ALA A 309 -6.22 3.38 0.07
CA ALA A 309 -7.62 3.65 -0.20
C ALA A 309 -8.33 4.45 0.91
N VAL A 310 -7.95 4.25 2.18
CA VAL A 310 -8.46 5.06 3.29
C VAL A 310 -7.85 6.47 3.24
N HIS A 311 -6.55 6.59 2.98
CA HIS A 311 -5.88 7.88 2.83
C HIS A 311 -6.46 8.68 1.64
N GLU A 312 -6.69 8.02 0.51
CA GLU A 312 -7.37 8.59 -0.67
C GLU A 312 -8.79 9.07 -0.34
N SER A 313 -9.53 8.32 0.48
CA SER A 313 -10.87 8.72 0.94
C SER A 313 -10.82 10.00 1.77
N MET A 314 -9.84 10.09 2.67
CA MET A 314 -9.64 11.26 3.52
C MET A 314 -9.35 12.52 2.68
N SER A 315 -8.60 12.39 1.58
CA SER A 315 -8.33 13.50 0.66
C SER A 315 -9.57 14.08 -0.01
N GLN A 316 -10.69 13.35 0.00
CA GLN A 316 -11.98 13.79 -0.52
C GLN A 316 -12.95 14.23 0.60
N GLY A 317 -12.48 14.33 1.83
CA GLY A 317 -13.33 14.59 2.98
C GLY A 317 -14.33 13.47 3.27
N CYS A 318 -14.12 12.27 2.71
CA CYS A 318 -14.96 11.11 2.99
C CYS A 318 -14.76 10.64 4.43
N VAL A 319 -15.85 10.36 5.13
CA VAL A 319 -15.77 9.77 6.47
C VAL A 319 -15.35 8.31 6.35
N CYS A 320 -14.36 7.89 7.14
CA CYS A 320 -13.86 6.53 7.14
C CYS A 320 -14.35 5.76 8.36
N VAL A 321 -14.91 4.58 8.15
CA VAL A 321 -15.22 3.59 9.19
C VAL A 321 -14.27 2.42 8.98
N VAL A 322 -13.34 2.20 9.91
CA VAL A 322 -12.23 1.27 9.73
C VAL A 322 -12.13 0.27 10.87
N SER A 323 -11.44 -0.84 10.62
CA SER A 323 -11.14 -1.82 11.67
C SER A 323 -10.03 -1.34 12.60
N LYS A 324 -10.12 -1.76 13.86
CA LYS A 324 -9.09 -1.61 14.88
C LYS A 324 -7.91 -2.59 14.67
N ASP A 325 -6.87 -2.42 15.48
CA ASP A 325 -5.70 -3.30 15.61
C ASP A 325 -4.84 -3.44 14.32
N THR A 326 -4.91 -2.46 13.45
CA THR A 326 -4.10 -2.37 12.23
C THR A 326 -3.54 -0.95 12.06
N ALA A 327 -2.71 -0.74 11.03
CA ALA A 327 -2.25 0.62 10.69
C ALA A 327 -3.38 1.60 10.33
N LEU A 328 -4.62 1.14 10.19
CA LEU A 328 -5.78 2.00 9.95
C LEU A 328 -6.06 2.96 11.11
N GLU A 329 -5.78 2.56 12.36
CA GLU A 329 -5.93 3.44 13.54
C GLU A 329 -4.91 4.58 13.59
N GLU A 330 -3.87 4.53 12.76
CA GLU A 330 -2.98 5.69 12.61
C GLU A 330 -3.58 6.75 11.70
N LEU A 331 -4.21 6.32 10.61
CA LEU A 331 -4.86 7.22 9.66
C LEU A 331 -6.17 7.77 10.24
N VAL A 332 -6.94 6.91 10.89
CA VAL A 332 -8.27 7.25 11.43
C VAL A 332 -8.23 7.25 12.95
N LYS A 333 -8.49 8.41 13.54
CA LYS A 333 -8.63 8.60 14.98
C LYS A 333 -10.12 8.67 15.32
N ASP A 334 -10.55 7.73 16.15
CA ASP A 334 -11.97 7.55 16.50
C ASP A 334 -12.62 8.84 17.01
N GLY A 335 -13.75 9.23 16.40
CA GLY A 335 -14.49 10.45 16.70
C GLY A 335 -13.82 11.76 16.24
N ILE A 336 -12.59 11.75 15.73
CA ILE A 336 -11.84 12.95 15.29
C ILE A 336 -11.89 13.13 13.78
N ASN A 337 -11.54 12.10 13.03
CA ASN A 337 -11.52 12.12 11.57
C ASN A 337 -12.16 10.87 10.94
N GLY A 338 -12.82 10.03 11.73
CA GLY A 338 -13.55 8.84 11.34
C GLY A 338 -13.89 7.97 12.53
N PHE A 339 -14.13 6.69 12.31
CA PHE A 339 -14.55 5.76 13.36
C PHE A 339 -13.79 4.45 13.27
N CYS A 340 -13.37 3.91 14.42
CA CYS A 340 -12.65 2.67 14.56
C CYS A 340 -13.54 1.60 15.23
N ILE A 341 -13.73 0.46 14.59
CA ILE A 341 -14.64 -0.61 15.01
C ILE A 341 -13.88 -1.95 15.00
N GLU A 342 -14.28 -2.90 15.85
CA GLU A 342 -13.73 -4.26 15.82
C GLU A 342 -13.96 -4.93 14.46
N SER A 343 -12.94 -5.63 13.94
CA SER A 343 -12.87 -6.07 12.54
C SER A 343 -14.07 -6.92 12.06
N TYR A 344 -14.79 -7.60 12.97
CA TYR A 344 -15.91 -8.50 12.63
C TYR A 344 -17.25 -8.05 13.20
N ASP A 345 -17.32 -6.86 13.79
CA ASP A 345 -18.56 -6.34 14.38
C ASP A 345 -19.46 -5.67 13.34
N ASP A 346 -20.23 -6.47 12.62
CA ASP A 346 -21.16 -6.03 11.59
C ASP A 346 -22.31 -5.16 12.15
N LYS A 347 -22.70 -5.35 13.42
CA LYS A 347 -23.73 -4.54 14.07
C LYS A 347 -23.22 -3.14 14.39
N ALA A 348 -22.02 -3.02 14.97
CA ALA A 348 -21.41 -1.72 15.23
C ALA A 348 -21.15 -0.94 13.92
N VAL A 349 -20.75 -1.64 12.84
CA VAL A 349 -20.67 -1.03 11.50
C VAL A 349 -22.02 -0.48 11.05
N ALA A 350 -23.10 -1.24 11.21
CA ALA A 350 -24.45 -0.82 10.83
C ALA A 350 -24.95 0.38 11.66
N GLU A 351 -24.69 0.38 12.98
CA GLU A 351 -25.01 1.49 13.86
C GLU A 351 -24.28 2.78 13.43
N LYS A 352 -23.02 2.65 13.04
CA LYS A 352 -22.23 3.77 12.57
C LYS A 352 -22.71 4.29 11.21
N ILE A 353 -23.11 3.40 10.30
CA ILE A 353 -23.74 3.79 9.03
C ILE A 353 -25.03 4.55 9.27
N ARG A 354 -25.89 4.09 10.21
CA ARG A 354 -27.11 4.79 10.59
C ARG A 354 -26.81 6.17 11.17
N PHE A 355 -25.90 6.24 12.12
CA PHE A 355 -25.45 7.50 12.71
C PHE A 355 -24.99 8.51 11.63
N LEU A 356 -24.20 8.05 10.66
CA LEU A 356 -23.70 8.89 9.57
C LEU A 356 -24.84 9.38 8.65
N LEU A 357 -25.80 8.53 8.33
CA LEU A 357 -26.95 8.90 7.52
C LEU A 357 -27.82 9.97 8.21
N ASP A 358 -28.10 9.76 9.51
CA ASP A 358 -28.97 10.66 10.28
C ASP A 358 -28.32 12.01 10.58
N ASN A 359 -26.96 12.04 10.60
CA ASN A 359 -26.18 13.22 11.00
C ASN A 359 -25.27 13.76 9.89
N GLN A 360 -25.47 13.39 8.63
CA GLN A 360 -24.53 13.70 7.53
C GLN A 360 -24.25 15.20 7.33
N TYR A 361 -25.17 16.07 7.76
CA TYR A 361 -25.04 17.51 7.69
C TYR A 361 -24.75 18.19 9.05
N SER A 362 -24.58 17.42 10.12
CA SER A 362 -24.25 17.94 11.44
C SER A 362 -22.86 18.58 11.48
N GLU A 363 -22.67 19.55 12.38
CA GLU A 363 -21.35 20.18 12.59
C GLU A 363 -20.27 19.15 12.91
N THR A 364 -20.59 18.11 13.69
CA THR A 364 -19.65 17.02 14.03
C THR A 364 -19.14 16.32 12.78
N ILE A 365 -20.03 15.93 11.86
CA ILE A 365 -19.61 15.23 10.63
C ILE A 365 -18.88 16.19 9.68
N GLN A 366 -19.29 17.45 9.60
CA GLN A 366 -18.55 18.44 8.81
C GLN A 366 -17.13 18.67 9.36
N LYS A 367 -16.96 18.68 10.68
CA LYS A 367 -15.64 18.77 11.31
C LYS A 367 -14.77 17.54 11.01
N ILE A 368 -15.33 16.33 11.06
CA ILE A 368 -14.64 15.09 10.67
C ILE A 368 -14.16 15.19 9.21
N ARG A 369 -15.03 15.62 8.29
CA ARG A 369 -14.69 15.80 6.87
C ARG A 369 -13.54 16.82 6.69
N GLN A 370 -13.61 17.96 7.40
CA GLN A 370 -12.57 18.97 7.35
C GLN A 370 -11.24 18.47 7.93
N ASN A 371 -11.26 17.71 9.01
CA ASN A 371 -10.08 17.09 9.58
C ASN A 371 -9.41 16.14 8.58
N ASN A 372 -10.19 15.37 7.83
CA ASN A 372 -9.69 14.48 6.77
C ASN A 372 -9.02 15.26 5.64
N LEU A 373 -9.64 16.32 5.14
CA LEU A 373 -9.06 17.19 4.12
C LEU A 373 -7.74 17.80 4.59
N SER A 374 -7.71 18.28 5.84
CA SER A 374 -6.50 18.87 6.44
C SER A 374 -5.39 17.84 6.63
N PHE A 375 -5.73 16.61 7.05
CA PHE A 375 -4.76 15.52 7.19
C PHE A 375 -4.10 15.16 5.86
N ALA A 376 -4.87 15.14 4.77
CA ALA A 376 -4.36 14.79 3.45
C ALA A 376 -3.41 15.84 2.85
N GLN A 377 -3.47 17.10 3.33
CA GLN A 377 -2.56 18.15 2.89
C GLN A 377 -1.11 17.83 3.29
N GLY A 378 -0.16 18.09 2.38
CA GLY A 378 1.26 17.81 2.63
C GLY A 378 1.65 16.32 2.50
N HIS A 379 0.75 15.47 2.01
CA HIS A 379 1.00 14.06 1.75
C HIS A 379 1.07 13.71 0.26
N SER A 380 1.42 14.66 -0.62
CA SER A 380 1.66 14.34 -2.04
C SER A 380 2.85 13.39 -2.20
N TRP A 381 2.85 12.58 -3.26
CA TRP A 381 3.99 11.74 -3.57
C TRP A 381 5.29 12.52 -3.69
N THR A 382 5.25 13.76 -4.19
CA THR A 382 6.42 14.64 -4.25
C THR A 382 6.99 14.94 -2.86
N GLU A 383 6.13 15.28 -1.89
CA GLU A 383 6.58 15.54 -0.51
C GLU A 383 7.13 14.28 0.18
N ILE A 384 6.51 13.13 -0.08
CA ILE A 384 6.99 11.84 0.42
C ILE A 384 8.33 11.46 -0.22
N ALA A 385 8.48 11.64 -1.53
CA ALA A 385 9.71 11.32 -2.25
C ALA A 385 10.89 12.19 -1.81
N LYS A 386 10.68 13.47 -1.50
CA LYS A 386 11.69 14.35 -0.87
C LYS A 386 12.20 13.79 0.46
N LYS A 387 11.30 13.27 1.30
CA LYS A 387 11.70 12.64 2.57
C LYS A 387 12.54 11.38 2.34
N VAL A 388 12.20 10.59 1.32
CA VAL A 388 12.97 9.40 0.92
C VAL A 388 14.33 9.79 0.34
N GLU A 389 14.39 10.84 -0.48
CA GLU A 389 15.65 11.40 -1.01
C GLU A 389 16.60 11.78 0.12
N ILE A 390 16.11 12.49 1.14
CA ILE A 390 16.90 12.88 2.32
C ILE A 390 17.40 11.62 3.06
N LEU A 391 16.54 10.63 3.28
CA LEU A 391 16.91 9.38 3.95
C LEU A 391 18.04 8.67 3.19
N TYR A 392 17.92 8.52 1.87
CA TYR A 392 18.91 7.85 1.04
C TYR A 392 20.18 8.68 0.88
N GLY A 393 20.03 9.99 0.66
CA GLY A 393 21.14 10.93 0.51
C GLY A 393 22.06 10.93 1.73
N ASN A 394 21.51 11.02 2.93
CA ASN A 394 22.27 11.00 4.17
C ASN A 394 23.09 9.71 4.35
N GLN A 395 22.57 8.57 3.89
CA GLN A 395 23.27 7.29 4.00
C GLN A 395 24.31 7.07 2.89
N ILE A 396 24.05 7.58 1.69
CA ILE A 396 24.96 7.41 0.53
C ILE A 396 26.12 8.42 0.57
N LEU A 397 25.92 9.60 1.19
CA LEU A 397 26.95 10.64 1.30
C LEU A 397 27.96 10.39 2.45
N LEU A 398 27.64 9.48 3.36
CA LEU A 398 28.50 9.13 4.51
C LEU A 398 29.61 8.10 4.16
N VAL A 399 29.93 7.92 2.87
CA VAL A 399 30.97 6.98 2.39
C VAL A 399 32.15 7.71 1.79
#